data_78fb0b4e7f58f5bcc82a8b6581f7932a
#
_entry.id   78fb0b4e7f58f5bcc82a8b6581f7932a
#
_cell.length_a   1.000
_cell.length_b   1.000
_cell.length_c   1.000
_cell.angle_alpha   90.00
_cell.angle_beta   90.00
_cell.angle_gamma   90.00
#
_symmetry.space_group_name_H-M   'P 1'
#
loop_
_entity.id
_entity.type
_entity.pdbx_description
1 polymer ?
#
loop_
_entity_poly.entity_id
_entity_poly.type
_entity_poly.pdbx_seq_one_letter_code
_entity_poly.pdbx_strand_id
1 'polypeptide(L)'
;MYSDAYSYTVAMGTDQNGVLKGASWQAAAGGYCYRTDLAEQYLGVKTPEEMQAKVADWDTFWATAKEVYDASGNKTAMADTLGGVWRAYSAGNRSTAWVQDGKITADNAKACLGDFINMAKTNYDAGYIGTVDQWTDDWYAIGQADGAMADATMGYFFPSWSLAAGGQLESAEGGESGSTYGKYAITEGPTGWFWGGSWICVSPNCDNGTFAGQFIKAMTVDDATMKEYCESHSDFVNNKSVMKEVVEGGKNSNPLFKDGQDQFAVLYDSADAIDLDGIATQYDGTINSKLQDAVTAYCTGDLADEQACYDEFLDTVASAISDITVE
;
A
#
# COMPACT_ATOMS: atom_id res chain seq x y z
N MET A 1 -7.69 21.91 -13.34
CA MET A 1 -7.35 20.86 -14.32
C MET A 1 -7.35 19.48 -13.62
N TYR A 2 -6.82 19.41 -12.40
CA TYR A 2 -6.72 18.13 -11.63
C TYR A 2 -7.73 18.05 -10.48
N SER A 3 -8.93 18.60 -10.64
CA SER A 3 -9.98 18.60 -9.60
C SER A 3 -10.54 17.21 -9.32
N ASP A 4 -10.49 16.31 -10.29
CA ASP A 4 -10.93 14.92 -10.17
C ASP A 4 -9.81 13.94 -9.80
N ALA A 5 -8.56 14.42 -9.74
CA ALA A 5 -7.46 13.61 -9.21
C ALA A 5 -7.56 13.46 -7.68
N TYR A 6 -7.08 12.36 -7.16
CA TYR A 6 -6.94 12.17 -5.71
C TYR A 6 -5.88 13.14 -5.15
N SER A 7 -6.21 13.81 -4.06
CA SER A 7 -5.42 14.93 -3.52
C SER A 7 -3.99 14.53 -3.16
N TYR A 8 -3.78 13.35 -2.59
CA TYR A 8 -2.45 12.85 -2.23
C TYR A 8 -1.53 12.70 -3.44
N THR A 9 -2.05 12.32 -4.62
CA THR A 9 -1.24 12.21 -5.84
C THR A 9 -0.78 13.57 -6.36
N VAL A 10 -1.64 14.57 -6.23
CA VAL A 10 -1.33 15.95 -6.60
C VAL A 10 -0.30 16.53 -5.64
N ALA A 11 -0.46 16.32 -4.33
CA ALA A 11 0.47 16.78 -3.31
C ALA A 11 1.88 16.23 -3.52
N MET A 12 2.01 14.92 -3.77
CA MET A 12 3.31 14.29 -4.04
C MET A 12 3.97 14.76 -5.35
N GLY A 13 3.17 15.15 -6.35
CA GLY A 13 3.67 15.71 -7.61
C GLY A 13 3.99 17.21 -7.55
N THR A 14 3.77 17.88 -6.43
CA THR A 14 3.88 19.32 -6.25
C THR A 14 5.14 19.66 -5.44
N ASP A 15 5.92 20.62 -5.92
CA ASP A 15 7.14 21.07 -5.24
C ASP A 15 6.82 21.98 -4.03
N GLN A 16 7.87 22.31 -3.24
CA GLN A 16 7.78 23.19 -2.07
C GLN A 16 7.28 24.61 -2.37
N ASN A 17 7.24 25.03 -3.63
CA ASN A 17 6.72 26.32 -4.06
C ASN A 17 5.26 26.25 -4.54
N GLY A 18 4.60 25.10 -4.38
CA GLY A 18 3.24 24.85 -4.83
C GLY A 18 3.11 24.67 -6.34
N VAL A 19 4.20 24.34 -7.05
CA VAL A 19 4.18 24.12 -8.49
C VAL A 19 4.09 22.62 -8.78
N LEU A 20 3.03 22.20 -9.47
CA LEU A 20 2.87 20.82 -9.93
C LEU A 20 3.94 20.51 -10.98
N LYS A 21 4.83 19.56 -10.67
CA LYS A 21 5.96 19.12 -11.51
C LYS A 21 5.66 17.82 -12.26
N GLY A 22 4.80 16.99 -11.71
CA GLY A 22 4.40 15.73 -12.31
C GLY A 22 2.93 15.45 -12.10
N ALA A 23 2.27 14.85 -13.08
CA ALA A 23 0.89 14.38 -12.98
C ALA A 23 0.84 12.87 -13.07
N SER A 24 0.08 12.23 -12.19
CA SER A 24 -0.09 10.78 -12.17
C SER A 24 -1.34 10.35 -12.91
N TRP A 25 -1.26 9.25 -13.67
CA TRP A 25 -2.43 8.56 -14.19
C TRP A 25 -2.97 7.49 -13.23
N GLN A 26 -2.17 7.06 -12.23
CA GLN A 26 -2.53 6.04 -11.25
C GLN A 26 -2.83 6.70 -9.89
N ALA A 27 -3.88 6.25 -9.23
CA ALA A 27 -4.09 6.54 -7.82
C ALA A 27 -3.41 5.51 -6.90
N ALA A 28 -3.13 4.32 -7.43
CA ALA A 28 -2.42 3.23 -6.76
C ALA A 28 -2.99 2.86 -5.38
N ALA A 29 -4.31 3.01 -5.20
CA ALA A 29 -5.00 2.60 -3.98
C ALA A 29 -4.77 1.11 -3.71
N GLY A 30 -4.74 0.72 -2.44
CA GLY A 30 -4.49 -0.65 -2.03
C GLY A 30 -5.59 -1.22 -1.14
N GLY A 31 -5.53 -2.54 -0.97
CA GLY A 31 -6.39 -3.30 -0.08
C GLY A 31 -5.66 -4.46 0.56
N TYR A 32 -6.32 -5.13 1.47
CA TYR A 32 -5.81 -6.36 2.09
C TYR A 32 -6.34 -7.57 1.31
N CYS A 33 -5.46 -8.20 0.54
CA CYS A 33 -5.74 -9.41 -0.24
C CYS A 33 -5.48 -10.64 0.63
N TYR A 34 -6.49 -11.43 0.93
CA TYR A 34 -6.41 -12.54 1.87
C TYR A 34 -6.83 -13.88 1.26
N ARG A 35 -6.28 -14.96 1.77
CA ARG A 35 -6.61 -16.34 1.43
C ARG A 35 -7.97 -16.74 2.02
N THR A 36 -8.96 -16.91 1.17
CA THR A 36 -10.34 -17.23 1.60
C THR A 36 -10.47 -18.61 2.24
N ASP A 37 -9.68 -19.58 1.78
CA ASP A 37 -9.66 -20.92 2.37
C ASP A 37 -9.05 -20.92 3.77
N LEU A 38 -7.98 -20.15 4.02
CA LEU A 38 -7.41 -20.02 5.36
C LEU A 38 -8.33 -19.22 6.29
N ALA A 39 -9.01 -18.17 5.77
CA ALA A 39 -9.98 -17.38 6.52
C ALA A 39 -11.19 -18.25 6.96
N GLU A 40 -11.71 -19.10 6.07
CA GLU A 40 -12.75 -20.05 6.45
C GLU A 40 -12.24 -21.07 7.47
N GLN A 41 -11.03 -21.60 7.28
CA GLN A 41 -10.45 -22.63 8.14
C GLN A 41 -10.16 -22.13 9.56
N TYR A 42 -9.55 -20.96 9.71
CA TYR A 42 -9.05 -20.48 11.01
C TYR A 42 -9.99 -19.51 11.72
N LEU A 43 -10.82 -18.77 10.96
CA LEU A 43 -11.70 -17.72 11.48
C LEU A 43 -13.19 -18.02 11.28
N GLY A 44 -13.54 -19.01 10.44
CA GLY A 44 -14.92 -19.27 10.03
C GLY A 44 -15.51 -18.20 9.10
N VAL A 45 -14.69 -17.32 8.56
CA VAL A 45 -15.04 -16.21 7.67
C VAL A 45 -15.27 -16.72 6.25
N LYS A 46 -16.37 -16.32 5.61
CA LYS A 46 -16.77 -16.80 4.28
C LYS A 46 -16.94 -15.72 3.24
N THR A 47 -17.10 -14.46 3.66
CA THR A 47 -17.31 -13.33 2.75
C THR A 47 -16.32 -12.20 3.02
N PRO A 48 -16.06 -11.33 2.01
CA PRO A 48 -15.20 -10.16 2.20
C PRO A 48 -15.69 -9.21 3.29
N GLU A 49 -17.01 -9.06 3.48
CA GLU A 49 -17.59 -8.21 4.51
C GLU A 49 -17.34 -8.78 5.92
N GLU A 50 -17.41 -10.11 6.08
CA GLU A 50 -17.06 -10.76 7.34
C GLU A 50 -15.56 -10.59 7.63
N MET A 51 -14.70 -10.65 6.59
CA MET A 51 -13.26 -10.41 6.75
C MET A 51 -12.99 -8.94 7.07
N GLN A 52 -13.66 -7.99 6.41
CA GLN A 52 -13.51 -6.57 6.73
C GLN A 52 -13.83 -6.28 8.20
N ALA A 53 -14.85 -6.92 8.76
CA ALA A 53 -15.15 -6.78 10.19
C ALA A 53 -14.03 -7.33 11.11
N LYS A 54 -13.22 -8.27 10.65
CA LYS A 54 -12.06 -8.81 11.36
C LYS A 54 -10.78 -7.97 11.22
N VAL A 55 -10.75 -7.02 10.28
CA VAL A 55 -9.58 -6.20 9.96
C VAL A 55 -9.91 -4.69 9.87
N ALA A 56 -11.00 -4.27 10.48
CA ALA A 56 -11.57 -2.92 10.34
C ALA A 56 -10.68 -1.78 10.85
N ASP A 57 -9.76 -2.06 11.74
CA ASP A 57 -8.75 -1.18 12.29
C ASP A 57 -7.52 -1.98 12.74
N TRP A 58 -6.43 -1.30 13.13
CA TRP A 58 -5.19 -1.97 13.53
C TRP A 58 -5.35 -2.83 14.79
N ASP A 59 -6.16 -2.42 15.76
CA ASP A 59 -6.38 -3.21 16.98
C ASP A 59 -7.10 -4.52 16.65
N THR A 60 -8.15 -4.43 15.85
CA THR A 60 -8.92 -5.59 15.37
C THR A 60 -8.07 -6.48 14.46
N PHE A 61 -7.24 -5.89 13.59
CA PHE A 61 -6.32 -6.62 12.72
C PHE A 61 -5.34 -7.48 13.54
N TRP A 62 -4.70 -6.90 14.56
CA TRP A 62 -3.75 -7.64 15.38
C TRP A 62 -4.41 -8.63 16.34
N ALA A 63 -5.62 -8.35 16.81
CA ALA A 63 -6.41 -9.35 17.54
C ALA A 63 -6.74 -10.56 16.67
N THR A 64 -7.13 -10.33 15.40
CA THR A 64 -7.36 -11.38 14.41
C THR A 64 -6.07 -12.11 14.03
N ALA A 65 -4.95 -11.40 13.95
CA ALA A 65 -3.64 -12.02 13.72
C ALA A 65 -3.32 -13.09 14.78
N LYS A 66 -3.60 -12.77 16.04
CA LYS A 66 -3.45 -13.73 17.14
C LYS A 66 -4.37 -14.93 16.98
N GLU A 67 -5.64 -14.73 16.61
CA GLU A 67 -6.59 -15.84 16.37
C GLU A 67 -6.07 -16.78 15.27
N VAL A 68 -5.59 -16.23 14.14
CA VAL A 68 -5.02 -17.01 13.02
C VAL A 68 -3.77 -17.76 13.45
N TYR A 69 -2.85 -17.08 14.12
CA TYR A 69 -1.59 -17.68 14.55
C TYR A 69 -1.81 -18.84 15.51
N ASP A 70 -2.67 -18.65 16.52
CA ASP A 70 -3.03 -19.71 17.47
C ASP A 70 -3.75 -20.87 16.77
N ALA A 71 -4.73 -20.60 15.92
CA ALA A 71 -5.51 -21.63 15.22
C ALA A 71 -4.69 -22.42 14.21
N SER A 72 -3.67 -21.81 13.60
CA SER A 72 -2.74 -22.46 12.68
C SER A 72 -1.64 -23.28 13.37
N GLY A 73 -1.56 -23.26 14.70
CA GLY A 73 -0.47 -23.86 15.46
C GLY A 73 0.85 -23.12 15.29
N ASN A 74 0.80 -21.80 15.27
CA ASN A 74 1.91 -20.85 15.13
C ASN A 74 2.62 -20.94 13.77
N LYS A 75 1.86 -21.10 12.68
CA LYS A 75 2.42 -21.31 11.34
C LYS A 75 2.01 -20.26 10.31
N THR A 76 0.90 -19.56 10.55
CA THR A 76 0.38 -18.59 9.57
C THR A 76 0.45 -17.18 10.14
N ALA A 77 1.27 -16.33 9.54
CA ALA A 77 1.30 -14.92 9.82
C ALA A 77 0.05 -14.22 9.24
N MET A 78 -0.38 -13.13 9.83
CA MET A 78 -1.50 -12.35 9.32
C MET A 78 -1.08 -11.46 8.14
N ALA A 79 0.07 -10.80 8.24
CA ALA A 79 0.62 -9.93 7.21
C ALA A 79 1.86 -10.57 6.57
N ASP A 80 2.06 -10.28 5.28
CA ASP A 80 3.18 -10.79 4.48
C ASP A 80 4.55 -10.30 4.98
N THR A 81 4.68 -8.98 5.19
CA THR A 81 5.96 -8.36 5.57
C THR A 81 5.76 -7.08 6.36
N LEU A 82 6.82 -6.63 7.05
CA LEU A 82 6.87 -5.29 7.66
C LEU A 82 6.63 -4.17 6.64
N GLY A 83 7.15 -4.33 5.42
CA GLY A 83 6.96 -3.37 4.35
C GLY A 83 5.51 -3.21 3.94
N GLY A 84 4.74 -4.32 3.84
CA GLY A 84 3.31 -4.30 3.56
C GLY A 84 2.54 -3.56 4.65
N VAL A 85 2.79 -3.89 5.91
CA VAL A 85 2.18 -3.23 7.08
C VAL A 85 2.49 -1.73 7.10
N TRP A 86 3.74 -1.34 6.87
CA TRP A 86 4.12 0.07 6.85
C TRP A 86 3.42 0.87 5.75
N ARG A 87 3.29 0.30 4.55
CA ARG A 87 2.59 0.96 3.44
C ARG A 87 1.16 1.33 3.80
N ALA A 88 0.43 0.38 4.39
CA ALA A 88 -0.93 0.64 4.84
C ALA A 88 -0.97 1.63 6.01
N TYR A 89 -0.12 1.45 7.01
CA TYR A 89 -0.09 2.33 8.19
C TYR A 89 0.25 3.78 7.83
N SER A 90 1.27 4.01 7.01
CA SER A 90 1.78 5.34 6.69
C SER A 90 0.78 6.23 5.95
N ALA A 91 -0.14 5.66 5.20
CA ALA A 91 -1.12 6.41 4.43
C ALA A 91 -2.34 6.82 5.28
N GLY A 92 -2.75 5.99 6.24
CA GLY A 92 -3.99 6.22 7.01
C GLY A 92 -3.80 6.75 8.42
N ASN A 93 -2.58 6.66 8.99
CA ASN A 93 -2.36 6.95 10.41
C ASN A 93 -1.47 8.18 10.69
N ARG A 94 -1.02 8.89 9.66
CA ARG A 94 -0.27 10.13 9.90
C ARG A 94 -1.20 11.30 10.16
N SER A 95 -0.92 12.04 11.22
CA SER A 95 -1.65 13.24 11.61
C SER A 95 -1.00 14.55 11.13
N THR A 96 0.21 14.47 10.57
CA THR A 96 0.99 15.65 10.16
C THR A 96 1.97 15.30 9.03
N ALA A 97 2.49 16.31 8.33
CA ALA A 97 3.54 16.13 7.32
C ALA A 97 4.89 15.78 7.96
N TRP A 98 5.69 14.96 7.29
CA TRP A 98 7.08 14.70 7.72
C TRP A 98 7.91 15.98 7.77
N VAL A 99 7.80 16.78 6.73
CA VAL A 99 8.56 18.03 6.57
C VAL A 99 7.64 19.21 6.76
N GLN A 100 7.97 20.09 7.71
CA GLN A 100 7.28 21.36 7.95
C GLN A 100 8.31 22.48 7.88
N ASP A 101 8.02 23.51 7.10
CA ASP A 101 8.90 24.68 6.90
C ASP A 101 10.36 24.29 6.54
N GLY A 102 10.52 23.23 5.73
CA GLY A 102 11.82 22.72 5.31
C GLY A 102 12.58 21.92 6.38
N LYS A 103 11.89 21.46 7.44
CA LYS A 103 12.51 20.75 8.55
C LYS A 103 11.75 19.50 8.93
N ILE A 104 12.48 18.51 9.47
CA ILE A 104 11.96 17.44 10.29
C ILE A 104 12.49 17.65 11.71
N THR A 105 11.59 17.84 12.66
CA THR A 105 11.94 17.87 14.09
C THR A 105 11.63 16.52 14.73
N ALA A 106 12.29 16.23 15.86
CA ALA A 106 12.05 15.03 16.65
C ALA A 106 10.56 14.87 17.01
N ASP A 107 9.92 15.95 17.47
CA ASP A 107 8.51 15.93 17.85
C ASP A 107 7.59 15.68 16.63
N ASN A 108 7.90 16.27 15.50
CA ASN A 108 7.18 16.09 14.25
C ASN A 108 7.27 14.63 13.75
N ALA A 109 8.48 14.08 13.74
CA ALA A 109 8.70 12.70 13.31
C ALA A 109 7.96 11.71 14.24
N LYS A 110 7.98 11.91 15.55
CA LYS A 110 7.20 11.12 16.51
C LYS A 110 5.70 11.23 16.29
N ALA A 111 5.19 12.43 15.98
CA ALA A 111 3.78 12.61 15.64
C ALA A 111 3.37 11.88 14.34
N CYS A 112 4.27 11.84 13.34
CA CYS A 112 4.05 11.08 12.11
C CYS A 112 4.06 9.57 12.33
N LEU A 113 4.95 9.08 13.19
CA LEU A 113 5.11 7.66 13.48
C LEU A 113 3.98 7.10 14.34
N GLY A 114 3.41 7.93 15.23
CA GLY A 114 2.52 7.42 16.27
C GLY A 114 3.18 6.28 17.04
N ASP A 115 2.51 5.16 17.17
CA ASP A 115 3.02 3.96 17.87
C ASP A 115 3.59 2.90 16.92
N PHE A 116 3.88 3.26 15.65
CA PHE A 116 4.22 2.26 14.61
C PHE A 116 5.43 1.39 14.96
N ILE A 117 6.52 1.97 15.49
CA ILE A 117 7.75 1.22 15.77
C ILE A 117 7.48 0.13 16.81
N ASN A 118 6.78 0.45 17.91
CA ASN A 118 6.40 -0.50 18.94
C ASN A 118 5.40 -1.54 18.45
N MET A 119 4.40 -1.11 17.70
CA MET A 119 3.41 -1.99 17.08
C MET A 119 4.09 -3.00 16.15
N ALA A 120 4.97 -2.54 15.26
CA ALA A 120 5.70 -3.38 14.34
C ALA A 120 6.56 -4.42 15.06
N LYS A 121 7.38 -3.98 16.04
CA LYS A 121 8.24 -4.87 16.84
C LYS A 121 7.44 -5.92 17.61
N THR A 122 6.38 -5.49 18.29
CA THR A 122 5.53 -6.39 19.09
C THR A 122 4.91 -7.50 18.22
N ASN A 123 4.36 -7.14 17.06
CA ASN A 123 3.68 -8.10 16.19
C ASN A 123 4.66 -8.95 15.36
N TYR A 124 5.84 -8.40 15.04
CA TYR A 124 6.92 -9.17 14.43
C TYR A 124 7.45 -10.25 15.37
N ASP A 125 7.76 -9.90 16.62
CA ASP A 125 8.23 -10.85 17.64
C ASP A 125 7.18 -11.91 18.00
N ALA A 126 5.89 -11.56 17.89
CA ALA A 126 4.79 -12.49 18.09
C ALA A 126 4.59 -13.47 16.92
N GLY A 127 5.25 -13.25 15.77
CA GLY A 127 5.11 -14.06 14.57
C GLY A 127 3.88 -13.74 13.74
N TYR A 128 3.27 -12.57 13.92
CA TYR A 128 2.08 -12.15 13.17
C TYR A 128 2.41 -11.49 11.84
N ILE A 129 3.69 -11.17 11.60
CA ILE A 129 4.23 -10.59 10.38
C ILE A 129 5.25 -11.57 9.80
N GLY A 130 5.17 -11.83 8.50
CA GLY A 130 6.13 -12.68 7.78
C GLY A 130 7.55 -12.08 7.80
N THR A 131 8.55 -12.96 7.74
CA THR A 131 9.97 -12.61 7.91
C THR A 131 10.75 -12.65 6.61
N VAL A 132 10.08 -12.88 5.48
CA VAL A 132 10.70 -12.90 4.15
C VAL A 132 10.86 -11.50 3.59
N ASP A 133 11.83 -11.31 2.73
CA ASP A 133 12.03 -10.02 2.04
C ASP A 133 11.05 -9.88 0.86
N GLN A 134 10.44 -8.70 0.72
CA GLN A 134 9.61 -8.37 -0.44
C GLN A 134 10.39 -8.52 -1.75
N TRP A 135 9.70 -8.88 -2.82
CA TRP A 135 10.23 -9.04 -4.19
C TRP A 135 11.14 -10.25 -4.38
N THR A 136 11.16 -11.17 -3.43
CA THR A 136 11.85 -12.46 -3.55
C THR A 136 10.89 -13.59 -3.93
N ASP A 137 11.44 -14.71 -4.42
CA ASP A 137 10.64 -15.90 -4.70
C ASP A 137 9.96 -16.42 -3.42
N ASP A 138 10.63 -16.29 -2.27
CA ASP A 138 10.08 -16.69 -0.96
C ASP A 138 8.87 -15.83 -0.58
N TRP A 139 8.86 -14.53 -0.91
CA TRP A 139 7.71 -13.67 -0.67
C TRP A 139 6.46 -14.13 -1.43
N TYR A 140 6.62 -14.60 -2.65
CA TYR A 140 5.50 -15.18 -3.39
C TYR A 140 5.13 -16.57 -2.86
N ALA A 141 6.13 -17.37 -2.47
CA ALA A 141 5.92 -18.74 -1.99
C ALA A 141 5.10 -18.82 -0.70
N ILE A 142 5.22 -17.86 0.22
CA ILE A 142 4.41 -17.85 1.45
C ILE A 142 2.91 -17.68 1.18
N GLY A 143 2.52 -17.09 0.05
CA GLY A 143 1.12 -16.99 -0.39
C GLY A 143 0.54 -18.30 -0.91
N GLN A 144 1.42 -19.17 -1.41
CA GLN A 144 1.04 -20.50 -1.94
C GLN A 144 1.05 -21.59 -0.86
N ALA A 145 1.62 -21.31 0.32
CA ALA A 145 1.72 -22.27 1.40
C ALA A 145 0.34 -22.76 1.82
N ASP A 146 0.21 -24.06 2.07
CA ASP A 146 -1.05 -24.75 2.36
C ASP A 146 -1.38 -24.80 3.87
N GLY A 147 -0.76 -23.94 4.68
CA GLY A 147 -0.87 -23.92 6.14
C GLY A 147 -0.09 -25.02 6.86
N ALA A 148 0.48 -25.97 6.12
CA ALA A 148 1.38 -27.00 6.66
C ALA A 148 2.83 -26.52 6.66
N MET A 149 3.15 -25.49 5.88
CA MET A 149 4.47 -24.88 5.82
C MET A 149 4.64 -23.86 6.96
N ALA A 150 5.87 -23.74 7.45
CA ALA A 150 6.18 -22.92 8.62
C ALA A 150 5.97 -21.41 8.40
N ASP A 151 5.92 -20.95 7.14
CA ASP A 151 5.96 -19.54 6.78
C ASP A 151 4.77 -19.11 5.89
N ALA A 152 3.58 -19.68 6.11
CA ALA A 152 2.37 -19.27 5.40
C ALA A 152 1.94 -17.85 5.81
N THR A 153 1.38 -17.09 4.87
CA THR A 153 0.70 -15.84 5.18
C THR A 153 -0.80 -15.93 4.92
N MET A 154 -1.60 -15.29 5.80
CA MET A 154 -3.03 -15.09 5.58
C MET A 154 -3.26 -14.17 4.39
N GLY A 155 -2.46 -13.11 4.25
CA GLY A 155 -2.66 -12.15 3.17
C GLY A 155 -1.55 -11.13 3.00
N TYR A 156 -1.75 -10.31 1.98
CA TYR A 156 -0.83 -9.27 1.52
C TYR A 156 -1.52 -7.91 1.50
N PHE A 157 -0.76 -6.87 1.77
CA PHE A 157 -1.16 -5.52 1.43
C PHE A 157 -0.73 -5.23 -0.02
N PHE A 158 -1.68 -5.35 -0.97
CA PHE A 158 -1.42 -5.14 -2.38
C PHE A 158 -2.10 -3.88 -2.94
N PRO A 159 -1.37 -3.02 -3.65
CA PRO A 159 -1.95 -1.89 -4.39
C PRO A 159 -2.58 -2.35 -5.71
N SER A 160 -3.37 -1.49 -6.33
CA SER A 160 -4.13 -1.76 -7.56
C SER A 160 -3.31 -2.38 -8.69
N TRP A 161 -2.11 -1.87 -8.92
CA TRP A 161 -1.21 -2.35 -9.98
C TRP A 161 -0.65 -3.76 -9.74
N SER A 162 -0.80 -4.30 -8.53
CA SER A 162 -0.43 -5.68 -8.18
C SER A 162 -1.51 -6.69 -8.51
N LEU A 163 -2.73 -6.25 -8.84
CA LEU A 163 -3.93 -7.08 -8.95
C LEU A 163 -4.31 -7.42 -10.39
N ALA A 164 -3.60 -6.88 -11.37
CA ALA A 164 -3.79 -7.21 -12.78
C ALA A 164 -3.11 -8.55 -13.13
N ALA A 165 -3.51 -9.13 -14.24
CA ALA A 165 -2.85 -10.31 -14.81
C ALA A 165 -1.35 -10.04 -15.02
N GLY A 166 -0.50 -10.98 -14.61
CA GLY A 166 0.95 -10.84 -14.60
C GLY A 166 1.48 -10.03 -13.40
N GLY A 167 0.61 -9.62 -12.46
CA GLY A 167 0.98 -8.88 -11.27
C GLY A 167 1.42 -9.75 -10.10
N GLN A 168 1.63 -9.11 -8.96
CA GLN A 168 2.16 -9.78 -7.75
C GLN A 168 1.17 -10.75 -7.13
N LEU A 169 -0.14 -10.46 -7.21
CA LEU A 169 -1.16 -11.37 -6.71
C LEU A 169 -1.13 -12.71 -7.47
N GLU A 170 -1.07 -12.68 -8.82
CA GLU A 170 -0.96 -13.91 -9.61
C GLU A 170 0.31 -14.70 -9.28
N SER A 171 1.44 -14.00 -9.05
CA SER A 171 2.68 -14.64 -8.61
C SER A 171 2.54 -15.28 -7.23
N ALA A 172 1.85 -14.62 -6.29
CA ALA A 172 1.57 -15.14 -4.95
C ALA A 172 0.59 -16.34 -4.97
N GLU A 173 -0.22 -16.46 -6.03
CA GLU A 173 -1.09 -17.63 -6.27
C GLU A 173 -0.37 -18.81 -6.94
N GLY A 174 0.85 -18.60 -7.45
CA GLY A 174 1.61 -19.59 -8.21
C GLY A 174 1.25 -19.62 -9.69
N GLY A 175 0.69 -18.54 -10.22
CA GLY A 175 0.17 -18.43 -11.58
C GLY A 175 -1.14 -19.20 -11.79
N GLU A 176 -1.67 -19.22 -12.99
CA GLU A 176 -2.94 -19.86 -13.35
C GLU A 176 -3.01 -21.34 -13.00
N SER A 177 -1.87 -22.02 -12.95
CA SER A 177 -1.77 -23.44 -12.54
C SER A 177 -1.47 -23.64 -11.04
N GLY A 178 -1.32 -22.55 -10.29
CA GLY A 178 -1.02 -22.59 -8.87
C GLY A 178 -2.16 -23.19 -8.03
N SER A 179 -1.81 -23.81 -6.91
CA SER A 179 -2.80 -24.43 -6.02
C SER A 179 -3.72 -23.44 -5.32
N THR A 180 -3.36 -22.16 -5.34
CA THR A 180 -4.10 -21.08 -4.69
C THR A 180 -4.72 -20.08 -5.68
N TYR A 181 -4.64 -20.36 -6.98
CA TYR A 181 -5.26 -19.52 -8.00
C TYR A 181 -6.76 -19.38 -7.78
N GLY A 182 -7.24 -18.13 -7.78
CA GLY A 182 -8.65 -17.80 -7.50
C GLY A 182 -9.12 -18.10 -6.07
N LYS A 183 -8.19 -18.24 -5.10
CA LYS A 183 -8.53 -18.43 -3.68
C LYS A 183 -8.33 -17.18 -2.83
N TYR A 184 -7.95 -16.08 -3.42
CA TYR A 184 -7.87 -14.81 -2.73
C TYR A 184 -9.19 -14.03 -2.82
N ALA A 185 -9.39 -13.14 -1.88
CA ALA A 185 -10.36 -12.06 -1.95
C ALA A 185 -9.71 -10.79 -1.42
N ILE A 186 -10.30 -9.63 -1.73
CA ILE A 186 -9.80 -8.35 -1.27
C ILE A 186 -10.83 -7.65 -0.37
N THR A 187 -10.32 -6.94 0.64
CA THR A 187 -11.07 -6.04 1.51
C THR A 187 -10.23 -4.77 1.73
N GLU A 188 -10.81 -3.69 2.23
CA GLU A 188 -10.09 -2.44 2.47
C GLU A 188 -8.92 -2.62 3.44
N GLY A 189 -9.11 -3.49 4.45
CA GLY A 189 -8.16 -3.67 5.53
C GLY A 189 -8.35 -2.65 6.66
N PRO A 190 -7.33 -2.39 7.48
CA PRO A 190 -7.46 -1.56 8.68
C PRO A 190 -7.54 -0.06 8.40
N THR A 191 -7.26 0.38 7.19
CA THR A 191 -7.27 1.79 6.77
C THR A 191 -7.22 1.90 5.25
N GLY A 192 -7.71 3.01 4.68
CA GLY A 192 -7.46 3.36 3.29
C GLY A 192 -5.99 3.72 3.08
N TRP A 193 -5.39 3.23 1.99
CA TRP A 193 -3.96 3.42 1.73
C TRP A 193 -3.61 3.30 0.25
N PHE A 194 -2.39 3.73 -0.11
CA PHE A 194 -1.85 3.61 -1.45
C PHE A 194 -0.38 3.22 -1.44
N TRP A 195 0.08 2.68 -2.53
CA TRP A 195 1.50 2.40 -2.72
C TRP A 195 1.96 2.74 -4.13
N GLY A 196 2.90 3.70 -4.23
CA GLY A 196 3.49 4.09 -5.50
C GLY A 196 2.60 5.06 -6.27
N GLY A 197 2.40 4.80 -7.53
CA GLY A 197 1.93 5.69 -8.56
C GLY A 197 3.08 6.07 -9.48
N SER A 198 2.74 6.55 -10.68
CA SER A 198 3.72 6.99 -11.68
C SER A 198 3.39 8.39 -12.14
N TRP A 199 4.35 9.30 -12.02
CA TRP A 199 4.19 10.70 -12.44
C TRP A 199 4.88 10.97 -13.75
N ILE A 200 4.14 11.54 -14.69
CA ILE A 200 4.68 12.01 -15.97
C ILE A 200 5.13 13.44 -15.80
N CYS A 201 6.40 13.69 -16.14
CA CYS A 201 7.03 15.01 -16.10
C CYS A 201 7.56 15.38 -17.49
N VAL A 202 7.72 16.67 -17.74
CA VAL A 202 8.40 17.16 -18.95
C VAL A 202 9.74 17.76 -18.56
N SER A 203 10.80 17.37 -19.30
CA SER A 203 12.10 18.00 -19.14
C SER A 203 12.02 19.50 -19.46
N PRO A 204 12.68 20.38 -18.66
CA PRO A 204 12.74 21.81 -18.97
C PRO A 204 13.42 22.12 -20.32
N ASN A 205 14.20 21.16 -20.85
CA ASN A 205 14.86 21.28 -22.15
C ASN A 205 14.05 20.65 -23.31
N CYS A 206 12.76 20.39 -23.10
CA CYS A 206 11.90 19.80 -24.14
C CYS A 206 11.53 20.85 -25.21
N ASP A 207 11.97 20.63 -26.44
CA ASP A 207 11.65 21.52 -27.58
C ASP A 207 10.17 21.49 -27.97
N ASN A 208 9.43 20.46 -27.55
CA ASN A 208 8.03 20.23 -27.91
C ASN A 208 7.10 20.27 -26.69
N GLY A 209 7.30 21.21 -25.77
CA GLY A 209 6.55 21.32 -24.52
C GLY A 209 5.03 21.31 -24.69
N THR A 210 4.50 21.92 -25.78
CA THR A 210 3.07 21.94 -26.06
C THR A 210 2.52 20.53 -26.34
N PHE A 211 3.20 19.73 -27.16
CA PHE A 211 2.78 18.34 -27.44
C PHE A 211 2.96 17.44 -26.20
N ALA A 212 4.06 17.60 -25.45
CA ALA A 212 4.27 16.89 -24.22
C ALA A 212 3.15 17.17 -23.20
N GLY A 213 2.75 18.44 -23.06
CA GLY A 213 1.62 18.85 -22.23
C GLY A 213 0.27 18.27 -22.68
N GLN A 214 0.04 18.16 -24.02
CA GLN A 214 -1.16 17.50 -24.54
C GLN A 214 -1.16 16.01 -24.24
N PHE A 215 -0.02 15.33 -24.38
CA PHE A 215 0.13 13.92 -24.02
C PHE A 215 -0.14 13.70 -22.53
N ILE A 216 0.48 14.48 -21.64
CA ILE A 216 0.22 14.39 -20.20
C ILE A 216 -1.27 14.58 -19.91
N LYS A 217 -1.89 15.60 -20.52
CA LYS A 217 -3.32 15.86 -20.33
C LYS A 217 -4.18 14.67 -20.76
N ALA A 218 -3.88 14.06 -21.91
CA ALA A 218 -4.60 12.87 -22.38
C ALA A 218 -4.50 11.72 -21.38
N MET A 219 -3.30 11.48 -20.83
CA MET A 219 -3.04 10.38 -19.91
C MET A 219 -3.53 10.58 -18.48
N THR A 220 -3.78 11.83 -18.05
CA THR A 220 -4.00 12.13 -16.63
C THR A 220 -5.29 12.89 -16.31
N VAL A 221 -6.03 13.40 -17.33
CA VAL A 221 -7.26 14.17 -17.13
C VAL A 221 -8.31 13.98 -18.23
N ASP A 222 -8.03 13.19 -19.25
CA ASP A 222 -9.03 12.89 -20.28
C ASP A 222 -9.83 11.64 -19.86
N ASP A 223 -11.09 11.84 -19.50
CA ASP A 223 -11.94 10.79 -18.93
C ASP A 223 -12.06 9.56 -19.84
N ALA A 224 -12.17 9.77 -21.16
CA ALA A 224 -12.33 8.67 -22.10
C ALA A 224 -11.07 7.83 -22.19
N THR A 225 -9.89 8.46 -22.26
CA THR A 225 -8.59 7.78 -22.29
C THR A 225 -8.32 7.05 -20.97
N MET A 226 -8.60 7.68 -19.83
CA MET A 226 -8.39 7.08 -18.52
C MET A 226 -9.33 5.91 -18.28
N LYS A 227 -10.58 5.99 -18.74
CA LYS A 227 -11.54 4.89 -18.64
C LYS A 227 -11.10 3.69 -19.51
N GLU A 228 -10.71 3.93 -20.77
CA GLU A 228 -10.19 2.89 -21.66
C GLU A 228 -8.95 2.22 -21.06
N TYR A 229 -8.03 3.01 -20.47
CA TYR A 229 -6.85 2.48 -19.80
C TYR A 229 -7.22 1.62 -18.60
N CYS A 230 -8.10 2.10 -17.71
CA CYS A 230 -8.60 1.36 -16.55
C CYS A 230 -9.19 0.00 -16.96
N GLU A 231 -10.11 0.00 -17.94
CA GLU A 231 -10.81 -1.22 -18.38
C GLU A 231 -9.88 -2.21 -19.10
N SER A 232 -8.89 -1.71 -19.86
CA SER A 232 -7.98 -2.58 -20.65
C SER A 232 -6.81 -3.13 -19.83
N HIS A 233 -6.39 -2.46 -18.75
CA HIS A 233 -5.23 -2.84 -17.95
C HIS A 233 -5.59 -3.26 -16.52
N SER A 234 -6.87 -3.20 -16.15
CA SER A 234 -7.36 -3.48 -14.78
C SER A 234 -6.64 -2.64 -13.71
N ASP A 235 -6.25 -1.39 -14.05
CA ASP A 235 -5.55 -0.48 -13.15
C ASP A 235 -6.48 0.61 -12.59
N PHE A 236 -6.25 1.02 -11.36
CA PHE A 236 -7.04 2.05 -10.66
C PHE A 236 -6.51 3.44 -11.03
N VAL A 237 -7.25 4.14 -11.91
CA VAL A 237 -6.81 5.43 -12.47
C VAL A 237 -7.04 6.60 -11.50
N ASN A 238 -6.23 7.64 -11.67
CA ASN A 238 -6.26 8.84 -10.84
C ASN A 238 -7.34 9.85 -11.31
N ASN A 239 -8.58 9.38 -11.40
CA ASN A 239 -9.74 10.19 -11.77
C ASN A 239 -10.98 9.66 -11.04
N LYS A 240 -11.46 10.42 -10.06
CA LYS A 240 -12.58 10.03 -9.19
C LYS A 240 -13.88 9.79 -9.96
N SER A 241 -14.19 10.64 -10.95
CA SER A 241 -15.41 10.52 -11.75
C SER A 241 -15.38 9.27 -12.63
N VAL A 242 -14.23 8.97 -13.25
CA VAL A 242 -14.03 7.75 -14.04
C VAL A 242 -14.15 6.52 -13.16
N MET A 243 -13.46 6.47 -12.02
CA MET A 243 -13.53 5.32 -11.12
C MET A 243 -14.93 5.08 -10.58
N LYS A 244 -15.66 6.16 -10.25
CA LYS A 244 -17.06 6.05 -9.87
C LYS A 244 -17.92 5.41 -10.95
N GLU A 245 -17.76 5.84 -12.21
CA GLU A 245 -18.49 5.27 -13.34
C GLU A 245 -18.14 3.78 -13.56
N VAL A 246 -16.86 3.41 -13.41
CA VAL A 246 -16.39 2.03 -13.54
C VAL A 246 -17.01 1.15 -12.45
N VAL A 247 -17.01 1.59 -11.20
CA VAL A 247 -17.62 0.86 -10.07
C VAL A 247 -19.13 0.72 -10.24
N GLU A 248 -19.84 1.82 -10.59
CA GLU A 248 -21.29 1.79 -10.83
C GLU A 248 -21.65 0.89 -12.02
N GLY A 249 -20.75 0.74 -12.99
CA GLY A 249 -20.92 -0.16 -14.13
C GLY A 249 -20.94 -1.64 -13.78
N GLY A 250 -20.29 -2.05 -12.71
CA GLY A 250 -20.34 -3.39 -12.09
C GLY A 250 -19.97 -4.55 -13.02
N LYS A 251 -19.03 -4.34 -13.96
CA LYS A 251 -18.68 -5.34 -14.99
C LYS A 251 -17.25 -5.90 -14.84
N ASN A 252 -16.57 -5.56 -13.77
CA ASN A 252 -15.15 -5.85 -13.60
C ASN A 252 -15.00 -7.12 -12.76
N SER A 253 -14.87 -8.25 -13.45
CA SER A 253 -14.57 -9.52 -12.76
C SER A 253 -13.08 -9.81 -12.88
N ASN A 254 -12.41 -10.05 -11.76
CA ASN A 254 -11.01 -10.44 -11.73
C ASN A 254 -10.86 -11.93 -11.40
N PRO A 255 -10.32 -12.76 -12.32
CA PRO A 255 -10.20 -14.20 -12.13
C PRO A 255 -9.20 -14.60 -11.02
N LEU A 256 -8.33 -13.68 -10.58
CA LEU A 256 -7.43 -13.88 -9.45
C LEU A 256 -8.18 -13.92 -8.12
N PHE A 257 -9.40 -13.38 -8.06
CA PHE A 257 -10.20 -13.41 -6.86
C PHE A 257 -11.30 -14.48 -6.91
N LYS A 258 -11.58 -15.03 -5.74
CA LYS A 258 -12.66 -16.00 -5.55
C LYS A 258 -13.98 -15.46 -6.11
N ASP A 259 -14.67 -16.30 -6.88
CA ASP A 259 -15.94 -15.97 -7.53
C ASP A 259 -15.87 -14.74 -8.45
N GLY A 260 -14.66 -14.33 -8.86
CA GLY A 260 -14.46 -13.16 -9.71
C GLY A 260 -14.78 -11.84 -9.03
N GLN A 261 -14.46 -11.67 -7.76
CA GLN A 261 -14.72 -10.43 -7.04
C GLN A 261 -14.17 -9.21 -7.79
N ASP A 262 -14.98 -8.15 -7.86
CA ASP A 262 -14.59 -6.85 -8.40
C ASP A 262 -13.73 -6.09 -7.37
N GLN A 263 -12.44 -5.91 -7.68
CA GLN A 263 -11.53 -5.17 -6.82
C GLN A 263 -11.79 -3.67 -6.79
N PHE A 264 -12.41 -3.11 -7.87
CA PHE A 264 -12.52 -1.65 -7.99
C PHE A 264 -13.46 -1.04 -6.97
N ALA A 265 -14.50 -1.74 -6.53
CA ALA A 265 -15.37 -1.27 -5.47
C ALA A 265 -14.58 -1.08 -4.15
N VAL A 266 -13.80 -2.08 -3.76
CA VAL A 266 -12.96 -2.02 -2.55
C VAL A 266 -11.87 -0.95 -2.66
N LEU A 267 -11.20 -0.87 -3.81
CA LEU A 267 -10.15 0.12 -4.04
C LEU A 267 -10.70 1.55 -4.08
N TYR A 268 -11.94 1.74 -4.56
CA TYR A 268 -12.60 3.04 -4.59
C TYR A 268 -12.88 3.54 -3.16
N ASP A 269 -13.43 2.68 -2.31
CA ASP A 269 -13.70 3.01 -0.91
C ASP A 269 -12.40 3.25 -0.15
N SER A 270 -11.36 2.42 -0.37
CA SER A 270 -10.03 2.62 0.19
C SER A 270 -9.40 3.96 -0.24
N ALA A 271 -9.48 4.30 -1.53
CA ALA A 271 -8.93 5.56 -2.05
C ALA A 271 -9.64 6.80 -1.51
N ASP A 272 -10.96 6.71 -1.33
CA ASP A 272 -11.77 7.82 -0.79
C ASP A 272 -11.54 8.03 0.72
N ALA A 273 -11.12 6.97 1.42
CA ALA A 273 -10.76 7.03 2.84
C ALA A 273 -9.35 7.62 3.10
N ILE A 274 -8.51 7.81 2.06
CA ILE A 274 -7.18 8.41 2.22
C ILE A 274 -7.31 9.92 2.42
N ASP A 275 -7.00 10.40 3.62
CA ASP A 275 -6.93 11.82 3.95
C ASP A 275 -5.50 12.24 4.26
N LEU A 276 -4.79 12.68 3.23
CA LEU A 276 -3.43 13.21 3.33
C LEU A 276 -3.34 14.67 2.84
N ASP A 277 -4.45 15.40 2.86
CA ASP A 277 -4.50 16.82 2.49
C ASP A 277 -3.63 17.65 3.44
N GLY A 278 -2.65 18.35 2.87
CA GLY A 278 -1.67 19.10 3.65
C GLY A 278 -0.64 18.26 4.42
N ILE A 279 -0.71 16.93 4.28
CA ILE A 279 0.18 15.96 4.96
C ILE A 279 1.18 15.36 3.97
N ALA A 280 0.71 14.90 2.80
CA ALA A 280 1.59 14.33 1.79
C ALA A 280 2.50 15.41 1.18
N THR A 281 3.78 15.06 0.98
CA THR A 281 4.80 15.92 0.39
C THR A 281 5.66 15.16 -0.61
N GLN A 282 6.41 15.90 -1.44
CA GLN A 282 7.38 15.33 -2.38
C GLN A 282 8.47 14.46 -1.70
N TYR A 283 8.65 14.60 -0.40
CA TYR A 283 9.68 13.88 0.38
C TYR A 283 9.22 12.52 0.89
N ASP A 284 7.91 12.28 0.93
CA ASP A 284 7.29 11.10 1.57
C ASP A 284 7.87 9.78 1.08
N GLY A 285 8.08 9.64 -0.23
CA GLY A 285 8.62 8.39 -0.79
C GLY A 285 9.98 8.02 -0.20
N THR A 286 10.90 9.00 -0.11
CA THR A 286 12.24 8.78 0.45
C THR A 286 12.18 8.55 1.97
N ILE A 287 11.43 9.38 2.70
CA ILE A 287 11.34 9.30 4.16
C ILE A 287 10.72 7.97 4.59
N ASN A 288 9.61 7.57 3.95
CA ASN A 288 8.94 6.31 4.24
C ASN A 288 9.84 5.09 3.97
N SER A 289 10.68 5.14 2.92
CA SER A 289 11.65 4.07 2.66
C SER A 289 12.71 3.99 3.78
N LYS A 290 13.26 5.13 4.23
CA LYS A 290 14.26 5.15 5.30
C LYS A 290 13.70 4.65 6.63
N LEU A 291 12.45 4.97 6.93
CA LEU A 291 11.78 4.41 8.10
C LEU A 291 11.60 2.89 8.00
N GLN A 292 11.16 2.40 6.85
CA GLN A 292 11.01 0.96 6.65
C GLN A 292 12.35 0.22 6.87
N ASP A 293 13.46 0.76 6.33
CA ASP A 293 14.79 0.19 6.51
C ASP A 293 15.16 0.12 8.01
N ALA A 294 14.98 1.23 8.77
CA ALA A 294 15.30 1.30 10.20
C ALA A 294 14.42 0.36 11.06
N VAL A 295 13.11 0.30 10.78
CA VAL A 295 12.19 -0.59 11.51
C VAL A 295 12.50 -2.05 11.21
N THR A 296 12.86 -2.39 9.98
CA THR A 296 13.31 -3.75 9.63
C THR A 296 14.56 -4.12 10.44
N ALA A 297 15.58 -3.25 10.46
CA ALA A 297 16.79 -3.48 11.23
C ALA A 297 16.51 -3.64 12.74
N TYR A 298 15.57 -2.90 13.28
CA TYR A 298 15.15 -3.05 14.68
C TYR A 298 14.42 -4.38 14.92
N CYS A 299 13.50 -4.74 14.08
CA CYS A 299 12.73 -5.98 14.20
C CYS A 299 13.63 -7.21 14.07
N THR A 300 14.62 -7.20 13.18
CA THR A 300 15.59 -8.30 12.98
C THR A 300 16.69 -8.34 14.04
N GLY A 301 16.82 -7.32 14.87
CA GLY A 301 17.78 -7.28 15.98
C GLY A 301 19.14 -6.64 15.63
N ASP A 302 19.25 -5.98 14.48
CA ASP A 302 20.45 -5.23 14.09
C ASP A 302 20.54 -3.90 14.85
N LEU A 303 19.40 -3.34 15.31
CA LEU A 303 19.32 -2.18 16.18
C LEU A 303 18.83 -2.61 17.59
N ALA A 304 19.42 -2.02 18.63
CA ALA A 304 19.31 -2.52 19.99
C ALA A 304 17.94 -2.22 20.64
N ASP A 305 17.35 -1.07 20.32
CA ASP A 305 16.11 -0.58 20.92
C ASP A 305 15.40 0.42 20.03
N GLU A 306 14.22 0.86 20.45
CA GLU A 306 13.38 1.84 19.74
C GLU A 306 14.11 3.15 19.49
N GLN A 307 14.90 3.63 20.44
CA GLN A 307 15.64 4.87 20.29
C GLN A 307 16.71 4.75 19.19
N ALA A 308 17.43 3.62 19.13
CA ALA A 308 18.39 3.35 18.07
C ALA A 308 17.72 3.26 16.67
N CYS A 309 16.51 2.69 16.60
CA CYS A 309 15.72 2.68 15.38
C CYS A 309 15.35 4.11 14.94
N TYR A 310 14.92 4.92 15.87
CA TYR A 310 14.55 6.30 15.62
C TYR A 310 15.74 7.16 15.18
N ASP A 311 16.89 7.01 15.84
CA ASP A 311 18.12 7.74 15.51
C ASP A 311 18.63 7.35 14.13
N GLU A 312 18.68 6.05 13.80
CA GLU A 312 19.04 5.54 12.48
C GLU A 312 18.12 6.08 11.37
N PHE A 313 16.81 6.11 11.63
CA PHE A 313 15.84 6.70 10.71
C PHE A 313 16.18 8.16 10.40
N LEU A 314 16.36 9.00 11.42
CA LEU A 314 16.66 10.41 11.23
C LEU A 314 18.00 10.66 10.54
N ASP A 315 19.05 9.91 10.91
CA ASP A 315 20.38 10.02 10.31
C ASP A 315 20.37 9.63 8.82
N THR A 316 19.62 8.59 8.47
CA THR A 316 19.48 8.16 7.07
C THR A 316 18.65 9.13 6.23
N VAL A 317 17.62 9.75 6.81
CA VAL A 317 16.86 10.83 6.16
C VAL A 317 17.75 12.06 5.91
N ALA A 318 18.50 12.50 6.94
CA ALA A 318 19.42 13.63 6.82
C ALA A 318 20.47 13.41 5.72
N SER A 319 20.91 12.16 5.56
CA SER A 319 21.87 11.78 4.52
C SER A 319 21.26 11.70 3.12
N ALA A 320 19.97 11.38 3.02
CA ALA A 320 19.30 11.15 1.74
C ALA A 320 18.68 12.42 1.13
N ILE A 321 18.32 13.42 1.96
CA ILE A 321 17.61 14.63 1.51
C ILE A 321 18.40 15.87 1.95
N SER A 322 19.04 16.53 0.99
CA SER A 322 19.96 17.64 1.26
C SER A 322 19.29 19.02 1.38
N ASP A 323 18.03 19.15 0.96
CA ASP A 323 17.30 20.42 0.93
C ASP A 323 16.32 20.59 2.11
N ILE A 324 16.41 19.70 3.10
CA ILE A 324 15.72 19.82 4.39
C ILE A 324 16.72 19.77 5.56
N THR A 325 16.30 20.28 6.71
CA THR A 325 17.06 20.16 7.97
C THR A 325 16.40 19.12 8.86
N VAL A 326 17.19 18.21 9.44
CA VAL A 326 16.75 17.25 10.46
C VAL A 326 17.29 17.74 11.82
N GLU A 327 16.38 17.96 12.80
CA GLU A 327 16.71 18.54 14.15
C GLU A 327 16.18 17.67 15.28
#